data_6972ba6c0a67e1686289f4a88a1ddf7a
#
_entry.id   6972ba6c0a67e1686289f4a88a1ddf7a
#
_cell.length_a   1.000
_cell.length_b   1.000
_cell.length_c   1.000
_cell.angle_alpha   90.00
_cell.angle_beta   90.00
_cell.angle_gamma   90.00
#
_symmetry.space_group_name_H-M   'P 1'
#
loop_
_entity.id
_entity.type
_entity.pdbx_description
1 polymer ?
#
loop_
_entity_poly.entity_id
_entity_poly.type
_entity_poly.pdbx_seq_one_letter_code
_entity_poly.pdbx_strand_id
1 'polypeptide(L)'
;MSDHQADYPIATMCRVLGVSSSGYHAWVKRRPSRRAETDAVLIAAIRVAHTASRGTYGAPRVHAELAAKGISVGCKRVARLMTQAGLAGVSRRKFVVTTVKDGGRQAPDLVERNFTAEAPDRLWVADITYIPTWAGFLYLAVVLDAFSRRIVGWSMATSLAKQLVIDALNMALVTRRPRGVIHHSDQGSQYTSIEFGRRCRDASVRPSMGSVGDAYDNAMCESFFATLECELLDRCRFKTQTEARRTVFEFIEGFYNPRRRHSSIGYLSPIDYERRHHAAAVNPNAHKPAAVLAAVKDKPFGRPQVGAVLDRHCARQPHHRAGRDGRMAPPGAEPKNVSKQEANMPSDQIV
;
A
#
# COMPACT_ATOMS: atom_id res chain seq x y z
N MET A 1 -32.29 8.55 -25.35
CA MET A 1 -32.89 8.81 -26.67
C MET A 1 -31.94 8.40 -27.81
N SER A 2 -30.70 8.86 -27.83
CA SER A 2 -29.72 8.44 -28.90
C SER A 2 -29.57 6.94 -29.01
N ASP A 3 -29.52 6.22 -27.91
CA ASP A 3 -29.30 4.75 -27.84
C ASP A 3 -30.52 3.95 -28.30
N HIS A 4 -31.70 4.57 -28.39
CA HIS A 4 -32.97 3.97 -28.78
C HIS A 4 -33.56 4.51 -30.09
N GLN A 5 -32.72 5.17 -30.91
CA GLN A 5 -33.19 5.74 -32.18
C GLN A 5 -33.58 4.66 -33.22
N ALA A 6 -33.00 3.47 -33.09
CA ALA A 6 -33.34 2.32 -33.93
C ALA A 6 -34.75 1.76 -33.62
N ASP A 7 -35.19 1.86 -32.36
CA ASP A 7 -36.42 1.26 -31.89
C ASP A 7 -37.59 2.22 -31.93
N TYR A 8 -37.38 3.54 -31.68
CA TYR A 8 -38.42 4.55 -31.55
C TYR A 8 -38.07 5.87 -32.26
N PRO A 9 -39.04 6.48 -32.97
CA PRO A 9 -38.85 7.79 -33.56
C PRO A 9 -38.56 8.87 -32.53
N ILE A 10 -37.58 9.75 -32.81
CA ILE A 10 -37.15 10.83 -31.88
C ILE A 10 -38.37 11.69 -31.47
N ALA A 11 -39.29 12.00 -32.40
CA ALA A 11 -40.49 12.82 -32.13
C ALA A 11 -41.37 12.13 -31.04
N THR A 12 -41.53 10.81 -31.10
CA THR A 12 -42.31 10.06 -30.10
C THR A 12 -41.63 10.07 -28.75
N MET A 13 -40.31 9.86 -28.72
CA MET A 13 -39.53 9.93 -27.47
C MET A 13 -39.55 11.31 -26.85
N CYS A 14 -39.42 12.35 -27.65
CA CYS A 14 -39.52 13.75 -27.20
C CYS A 14 -40.89 14.05 -26.55
N ARG A 15 -41.98 13.60 -27.19
CA ARG A 15 -43.34 13.78 -26.66
C ARG A 15 -43.55 13.07 -25.32
N VAL A 16 -43.08 11.82 -25.20
CA VAL A 16 -43.18 11.00 -23.96
C VAL A 16 -42.37 11.64 -22.83
N LEU A 17 -41.19 12.16 -23.12
CA LEU A 17 -40.28 12.74 -22.14
C LEU A 17 -40.56 14.25 -21.88
N GLY A 18 -41.56 14.86 -22.53
CA GLY A 18 -41.93 16.26 -22.34
C GLY A 18 -40.85 17.26 -22.79
N VAL A 19 -40.00 16.89 -23.77
CA VAL A 19 -38.96 17.77 -24.32
C VAL A 19 -39.28 18.17 -25.78
N SER A 20 -38.88 19.37 -26.21
CA SER A 20 -39.08 19.76 -27.62
C SER A 20 -38.09 19.06 -28.53
N SER A 21 -38.54 18.62 -29.71
CA SER A 21 -37.70 18.00 -30.74
C SER A 21 -36.56 18.93 -31.19
N SER A 22 -36.83 20.21 -31.33
CA SER A 22 -35.83 21.23 -31.66
C SER A 22 -34.79 21.39 -30.57
N GLY A 23 -35.20 21.36 -29.28
CA GLY A 23 -34.33 21.39 -28.13
C GLY A 23 -33.41 20.19 -28.08
N TYR A 24 -33.94 19.00 -28.38
CA TYR A 24 -33.14 17.78 -28.48
C TYR A 24 -32.07 17.88 -29.57
N HIS A 25 -32.44 18.27 -30.79
CA HIS A 25 -31.49 18.42 -31.89
C HIS A 25 -30.44 19.51 -31.62
N ALA A 26 -30.84 20.63 -31.03
CA ALA A 26 -29.91 21.69 -30.61
C ALA A 26 -28.93 21.18 -29.54
N TRP A 27 -29.39 20.33 -28.58
CA TRP A 27 -28.54 19.70 -27.56
C TRP A 27 -27.57 18.72 -28.20
N VAL A 28 -28.00 17.86 -29.12
CA VAL A 28 -27.13 16.89 -29.80
C VAL A 28 -26.04 17.59 -30.63
N LYS A 29 -26.40 18.70 -31.32
CA LYS A 29 -25.47 19.48 -32.13
C LYS A 29 -24.56 20.41 -31.32
N ARG A 30 -24.79 20.55 -30.01
CA ARG A 30 -24.02 21.47 -29.17
C ARG A 30 -22.56 20.99 -29.07
N ARG A 31 -21.64 21.91 -29.35
CA ARG A 31 -20.21 21.66 -29.11
C ARG A 31 -19.96 21.43 -27.62
N PRO A 32 -18.96 20.60 -27.29
CA PRO A 32 -18.52 20.42 -25.90
C PRO A 32 -18.27 21.77 -25.24
N SER A 33 -18.62 21.89 -23.96
CA SER A 33 -18.30 23.11 -23.21
C SER A 33 -16.77 23.22 -22.99
N ARG A 34 -16.26 24.44 -22.80
CA ARG A 34 -14.85 24.66 -22.43
C ARG A 34 -14.41 23.81 -21.23
N ARG A 35 -15.33 23.56 -20.30
CA ARG A 35 -15.08 22.68 -19.17
C ARG A 35 -14.92 21.21 -19.60
N ALA A 36 -15.75 20.74 -20.51
CA ALA A 36 -15.67 19.37 -21.04
C ALA A 36 -14.38 19.17 -21.84
N GLU A 37 -13.96 20.15 -22.63
CA GLU A 37 -12.68 20.12 -23.35
C GLU A 37 -11.50 20.07 -22.37
N THR A 38 -11.50 20.91 -21.33
CA THR A 38 -10.46 20.91 -20.29
C THR A 38 -10.47 19.60 -19.49
N ASP A 39 -11.65 19.03 -19.23
CA ASP A 39 -11.77 17.74 -18.53
C ASP A 39 -11.21 16.60 -19.39
N ALA A 40 -11.37 16.61 -20.70
CA ALA A 40 -10.80 15.62 -21.61
C ALA A 40 -9.24 15.66 -21.57
N VAL A 41 -8.65 16.85 -21.63
CA VAL A 41 -7.20 17.03 -21.50
C VAL A 41 -6.70 16.54 -20.13
N LEU A 42 -7.41 16.87 -19.06
CA LEU A 42 -7.07 16.42 -17.71
C LEU A 42 -7.18 14.90 -17.55
N ILE A 43 -8.20 14.26 -18.15
CA ILE A 43 -8.34 12.80 -18.13
C ILE A 43 -7.13 12.14 -18.81
N ALA A 44 -6.65 12.67 -19.93
CA ALA A 44 -5.45 12.16 -20.59
C ALA A 44 -4.23 12.27 -19.67
N ALA A 45 -4.00 13.42 -19.02
CA ALA A 45 -2.90 13.60 -18.07
C ALA A 45 -3.02 12.70 -16.85
N ILE A 46 -4.25 12.50 -16.32
CA ILE A 46 -4.54 11.57 -15.22
C ILE A 46 -4.22 10.12 -15.62
N ARG A 47 -4.59 9.68 -16.82
CA ARG A 47 -4.26 8.34 -17.32
C ARG A 47 -2.76 8.12 -17.40
N VAL A 48 -2.00 9.10 -17.92
CA VAL A 48 -0.53 9.04 -17.95
C VAL A 48 0.05 8.91 -16.55
N ALA A 49 -0.39 9.73 -15.59
CA ALA A 49 0.05 9.66 -14.21
C ALA A 49 -0.30 8.32 -13.54
N HIS A 50 -1.51 7.82 -13.77
CA HIS A 50 -1.97 6.54 -13.22
C HIS A 50 -1.19 5.36 -13.82
N THR A 51 -0.94 5.34 -15.13
CA THR A 51 -0.13 4.29 -15.78
C THR A 51 1.31 4.33 -15.29
N ALA A 52 1.92 5.51 -15.19
CA ALA A 52 3.29 5.68 -14.67
C ALA A 52 3.45 5.21 -13.22
N SER A 53 2.35 5.22 -12.44
CA SER A 53 2.29 4.66 -11.09
C SER A 53 1.96 3.16 -11.04
N ARG A 54 2.09 2.44 -12.13
CA ARG A 54 1.73 1.02 -12.25
C ARG A 54 0.23 0.76 -11.99
N GLY A 55 -0.63 1.75 -12.19
CA GLY A 55 -2.06 1.66 -11.93
C GLY A 55 -2.44 1.59 -10.45
N THR A 56 -1.60 2.14 -9.55
CA THR A 56 -1.79 2.00 -8.10
C THR A 56 -2.26 3.29 -7.42
N TYR A 57 -2.02 4.45 -8.03
CA TYR A 57 -2.33 5.74 -7.39
C TYR A 57 -3.82 6.05 -7.36
N GLY A 58 -4.33 6.40 -6.19
CA GLY A 58 -5.60 7.07 -6.02
C GLY A 58 -5.49 8.59 -6.23
N ALA A 59 -6.62 9.28 -6.17
CA ALA A 59 -6.72 10.70 -6.46
C ALA A 59 -5.71 11.61 -5.73
N PRO A 60 -5.35 11.41 -4.43
CA PRO A 60 -4.37 12.27 -3.78
C PRO A 60 -2.97 12.18 -4.39
N ARG A 61 -2.49 10.97 -4.73
CA ARG A 61 -1.18 10.79 -5.35
C ARG A 61 -1.16 11.23 -6.80
N VAL A 62 -2.24 10.99 -7.56
CA VAL A 62 -2.40 11.50 -8.93
C VAL A 62 -2.42 13.04 -8.92
N HIS A 63 -3.14 13.66 -7.99
CA HIS A 63 -3.14 15.12 -7.81
C HIS A 63 -1.72 15.67 -7.57
N ALA A 64 -0.95 15.04 -6.66
CA ALA A 64 0.42 15.42 -6.39
C ALA A 64 1.34 15.25 -7.61
N GLU A 65 1.10 14.20 -8.43
CA GLU A 65 1.84 13.97 -9.69
C GLU A 65 1.55 15.05 -10.73
N LEU A 66 0.28 15.44 -10.86
CA LEU A 66 -0.12 16.52 -11.78
C LEU A 66 0.47 17.86 -11.33
N ALA A 67 0.42 18.16 -10.03
CA ALA A 67 1.02 19.38 -9.48
C ALA A 67 2.54 19.45 -9.71
N ALA A 68 3.26 18.32 -9.57
CA ALA A 68 4.68 18.25 -9.87
C ALA A 68 5.02 18.49 -11.37
N LYS A 69 4.06 18.25 -12.25
CA LYS A 69 4.15 18.56 -13.70
C LYS A 69 3.62 19.95 -14.05
N GLY A 70 3.35 20.81 -13.07
CA GLY A 70 2.84 22.16 -13.28
C GLY A 70 1.34 22.24 -13.64
N ILE A 71 0.59 21.14 -13.54
CA ILE A 71 -0.84 21.10 -13.84
C ILE A 71 -1.61 21.43 -12.56
N SER A 72 -2.14 22.65 -12.48
CA SER A 72 -2.96 23.12 -11.36
C SER A 72 -4.40 22.63 -11.51
N VAL A 73 -4.85 21.77 -10.60
CA VAL A 73 -6.22 21.22 -10.57
C VAL A 73 -6.59 20.83 -9.13
N GLY A 74 -7.85 21.01 -8.74
CA GLY A 74 -8.27 20.61 -7.38
C GLY A 74 -8.39 19.09 -7.24
N CYS A 75 -8.01 18.54 -6.06
CA CYS A 75 -8.03 17.10 -5.78
C CYS A 75 -9.45 16.48 -5.97
N LYS A 76 -10.54 17.21 -5.60
CA LYS A 76 -11.92 16.77 -5.84
C LYS A 76 -12.24 16.62 -7.34
N ARG A 77 -11.69 17.49 -8.20
CA ARG A 77 -11.85 17.40 -9.67
C ARG A 77 -11.09 16.18 -10.20
N VAL A 78 -9.89 15.94 -9.72
CA VAL A 78 -9.12 14.73 -10.06
C VAL A 78 -9.88 13.47 -9.68
N ALA A 79 -10.41 13.39 -8.46
CA ALA A 79 -11.21 12.23 -8.00
C ALA A 79 -12.41 11.97 -8.90
N ARG A 80 -13.20 13.02 -9.23
CA ARG A 80 -14.35 12.93 -10.15
C ARG A 80 -13.94 12.42 -11.54
N LEU A 81 -12.85 12.97 -12.10
CA LEU A 81 -12.37 12.58 -13.42
C LEU A 81 -11.78 11.16 -13.44
N MET A 82 -11.14 10.72 -12.36
CA MET A 82 -10.70 9.32 -12.21
C MET A 82 -11.90 8.38 -12.21
N THR A 83 -12.96 8.67 -11.44
CA THR A 83 -14.19 7.86 -11.43
C THR A 83 -14.82 7.82 -12.82
N GLN A 84 -14.94 8.97 -13.49
CA GLN A 84 -15.48 9.05 -14.87
C GLN A 84 -14.65 8.23 -15.86
N ALA A 85 -13.32 8.14 -15.67
CA ALA A 85 -12.41 7.39 -16.53
C ALA A 85 -12.27 5.92 -16.14
N GLY A 86 -13.01 5.43 -15.12
CA GLY A 86 -12.91 4.07 -14.60
C GLY A 86 -11.58 3.75 -13.90
N LEU A 87 -10.90 4.79 -13.36
CA LEU A 87 -9.60 4.64 -12.71
C LEU A 87 -9.76 4.64 -11.19
N ALA A 88 -9.15 3.66 -10.53
CA ALA A 88 -9.14 3.55 -9.08
C ALA A 88 -7.71 3.27 -8.57
N GLY A 89 -7.40 3.78 -7.39
CA GLY A 89 -6.17 3.41 -6.68
C GLY A 89 -6.33 2.10 -5.95
N VAL A 90 -5.21 1.45 -5.63
CA VAL A 90 -5.21 0.26 -4.78
C VAL A 90 -5.35 0.67 -3.31
N SER A 91 -6.10 -0.14 -2.55
CA SER A 91 -6.37 0.07 -1.13
C SER A 91 -5.95 -1.17 -0.35
N ARG A 92 -5.39 -0.95 0.84
CA ARG A 92 -5.03 -2.03 1.76
C ARG A 92 -6.29 -2.82 2.16
N ARG A 93 -6.27 -4.14 2.00
CA ARG A 93 -7.25 -5.02 2.64
C ARG A 93 -6.92 -5.11 4.13
N LYS A 94 -7.92 -5.30 5.01
CA LYS A 94 -7.68 -5.45 6.45
C LYS A 94 -6.85 -6.72 6.71
N PHE A 95 -5.76 -6.59 7.46
CA PHE A 95 -4.87 -7.68 7.86
C PHE A 95 -5.31 -8.31 9.18
N VAL A 96 -5.02 -9.62 9.32
CA VAL A 96 -5.03 -10.35 10.59
C VAL A 96 -3.58 -10.58 10.99
N VAL A 97 -3.19 -10.16 12.19
CA VAL A 97 -1.83 -10.27 12.72
C VAL A 97 -1.68 -11.62 13.42
N THR A 98 -0.62 -12.37 13.09
CA THR A 98 -0.22 -13.60 13.81
C THR A 98 1.27 -13.53 14.14
N THR A 99 1.62 -13.32 15.42
CA THR A 99 3.01 -13.38 15.89
C THR A 99 3.19 -14.52 16.89
N VAL A 100 4.19 -15.38 16.70
CA VAL A 100 4.64 -16.44 17.64
C VAL A 100 5.95 -15.99 18.26
N LYS A 101 6.08 -16.14 19.59
CA LYS A 101 7.20 -15.64 20.41
C LYS A 101 8.32 -16.67 20.51
N ASP A 102 9.59 -16.20 20.47
CA ASP A 102 10.76 -16.98 20.83
C ASP A 102 11.71 -16.16 21.73
N GLY A 103 12.32 -16.78 22.74
CA GLY A 103 13.03 -16.09 23.81
C GLY A 103 14.56 -16.08 23.59
N GLY A 104 15.09 -15.01 22.96
CA GLY A 104 16.52 -14.81 22.71
C GLY A 104 17.15 -13.65 23.52
N ARG A 105 18.49 -13.46 23.41
CA ARG A 105 19.23 -12.31 24.00
C ARG A 105 18.77 -11.00 23.35
N GLN A 106 18.45 -10.02 24.18
CA GLN A 106 17.86 -8.73 23.75
C GLN A 106 18.90 -7.62 23.72
N ALA A 107 18.93 -6.84 22.62
CA ALA A 107 19.54 -5.51 22.61
C ALA A 107 18.58 -4.52 23.28
N PRO A 108 19.08 -3.41 23.90
CA PRO A 108 18.21 -2.40 24.51
C PRO A 108 17.37 -1.72 23.43
N ASP A 109 16.15 -1.33 23.79
CA ASP A 109 15.35 -0.43 22.96
C ASP A 109 15.93 0.99 23.04
N LEU A 110 16.50 1.48 21.94
CA LEU A 110 17.06 2.80 21.79
C LEU A 110 16.12 3.78 21.11
N VAL A 111 14.95 3.32 20.67
CA VAL A 111 13.99 4.09 19.87
C VAL A 111 12.85 4.61 20.74
N GLU A 112 12.46 3.87 21.81
CA GLU A 112 11.41 4.26 22.75
C GLU A 112 10.14 4.75 22.02
N ARG A 113 9.72 4.03 20.98
CA ARG A 113 8.57 4.38 20.10
C ARG A 113 8.72 5.68 19.31
N ASN A 114 9.87 6.34 19.34
CA ASN A 114 10.13 7.53 18.56
C ASN A 114 10.81 7.17 17.23
N PHE A 115 10.01 6.82 16.23
CA PHE A 115 10.49 6.50 14.88
C PHE A 115 10.70 7.74 13.99
N THR A 116 10.85 8.91 14.56
CA THR A 116 11.20 10.13 13.82
C THR A 116 12.70 10.29 13.75
N ALA A 117 13.22 10.57 12.55
CA ALA A 117 14.62 10.91 12.33
C ALA A 117 14.69 12.30 11.70
N GLU A 118 15.65 13.11 12.15
CA GLU A 118 15.83 14.48 11.65
C GLU A 118 16.67 14.55 10.36
N ALA A 119 17.40 13.46 10.06
CA ALA A 119 18.26 13.35 8.89
C ALA A 119 18.36 11.90 8.42
N PRO A 120 18.78 11.65 7.17
CA PRO A 120 19.08 10.32 6.68
C PRO A 120 20.13 9.61 7.55
N ASP A 121 20.04 8.27 7.59
CA ASP A 121 21.04 7.40 8.23
C ASP A 121 21.23 7.63 9.74
N ARG A 122 20.17 8.09 10.43
CA ARG A 122 20.13 8.17 11.90
C ARG A 122 19.44 6.96 12.50
N LEU A 123 18.37 6.52 11.87
CA LEU A 123 17.57 5.39 12.30
C LEU A 123 17.18 4.55 11.08
N TRP A 124 17.56 3.30 11.08
CA TRP A 124 17.11 2.28 10.15
C TRP A 124 16.18 1.32 10.87
N VAL A 125 15.09 0.96 10.21
CA VAL A 125 14.13 -0.04 10.68
C VAL A 125 14.21 -1.25 9.75
N ALA A 126 14.29 -2.45 10.32
CA ALA A 126 14.45 -3.67 9.53
C ALA A 126 13.43 -4.73 9.92
N ASP A 127 13.03 -5.52 8.94
CA ASP A 127 12.09 -6.62 9.12
C ASP A 127 12.18 -7.60 7.97
N ILE A 128 11.53 -8.77 8.14
CA ILE A 128 11.48 -9.85 7.17
C ILE A 128 10.03 -10.12 6.78
N THR A 129 9.79 -10.33 5.49
CA THR A 129 8.53 -10.86 4.99
C THR A 129 8.78 -12.05 4.05
N TYR A 130 7.71 -12.74 3.68
CA TYR A 130 7.78 -13.82 2.69
C TYR A 130 6.96 -13.49 1.45
N ILE A 131 7.41 -14.00 0.32
CA ILE A 131 6.78 -13.85 -0.98
C ILE A 131 6.41 -15.25 -1.47
N PRO A 132 5.13 -15.56 -1.64
CA PRO A 132 4.71 -16.87 -2.12
C PRO A 132 5.02 -17.02 -3.61
N THR A 133 5.61 -18.15 -3.99
CA THR A 133 5.76 -18.58 -5.38
C THR A 133 5.30 -20.03 -5.53
N TRP A 134 5.05 -20.49 -6.76
CA TRP A 134 4.71 -21.89 -6.97
C TRP A 134 5.86 -22.84 -6.62
N ALA A 135 7.11 -22.36 -6.66
CA ALA A 135 8.32 -23.11 -6.28
C ALA A 135 8.67 -22.98 -4.79
N GLY A 136 7.73 -22.51 -3.95
CA GLY A 136 7.95 -22.31 -2.51
C GLY A 136 8.12 -20.84 -2.13
N PHE A 137 8.38 -20.59 -0.85
CA PHE A 137 8.54 -19.23 -0.34
C PHE A 137 9.90 -18.63 -0.71
N LEU A 138 9.89 -17.34 -0.97
CA LEU A 138 11.06 -16.49 -1.04
C LEU A 138 10.98 -15.48 0.10
N TYR A 139 11.99 -15.44 0.97
CA TYR A 139 12.06 -14.50 2.08
C TYR A 139 12.74 -13.22 1.66
N LEU A 140 12.22 -12.09 2.07
CA LEU A 140 12.74 -10.75 1.80
C LEU A 140 13.03 -10.06 3.13
N ALA A 141 14.32 -9.79 3.42
CA ALA A 141 14.72 -8.86 4.47
C ALA A 141 14.90 -7.47 3.88
N VAL A 142 14.46 -6.44 4.61
CA VAL A 142 14.59 -5.05 4.21
C VAL A 142 15.21 -4.21 5.34
N VAL A 143 15.95 -3.19 4.96
CA VAL A 143 16.42 -2.11 5.84
C VAL A 143 15.88 -0.81 5.28
N LEU A 144 15.04 -0.12 6.04
CA LEU A 144 14.33 1.09 5.68
C LEU A 144 14.88 2.27 6.48
N ASP A 145 15.25 3.34 5.82
CA ASP A 145 15.61 4.61 6.47
C ASP A 145 14.36 5.32 6.99
N ALA A 146 14.32 5.59 8.29
CA ALA A 146 13.14 6.14 8.96
C ALA A 146 12.85 7.59 8.53
N PHE A 147 13.86 8.36 8.15
CA PHE A 147 13.71 9.74 7.70
C PHE A 147 13.02 9.81 6.33
N SER A 148 13.54 9.06 5.36
CA SER A 148 13.14 9.18 3.96
C SER A 148 12.14 8.12 3.50
N ARG A 149 11.93 7.05 4.28
CA ARG A 149 11.20 5.84 3.87
C ARG A 149 11.89 5.06 2.75
N ARG A 150 13.16 5.36 2.48
CA ARG A 150 13.94 4.69 1.46
C ARG A 150 14.34 3.29 1.92
N ILE A 151 14.18 2.30 1.07
CA ILE A 151 14.81 1.00 1.27
C ILE A 151 16.28 1.16 0.90
N VAL A 152 17.14 1.11 1.92
CA VAL A 152 18.59 1.35 1.78
C VAL A 152 19.38 0.04 1.67
N GLY A 153 18.78 -1.06 2.11
CA GLY A 153 19.32 -2.41 1.95
C GLY A 153 18.20 -3.43 1.91
N TRP A 154 18.41 -4.51 1.16
CA TRP A 154 17.51 -5.64 1.09
C TRP A 154 18.23 -6.89 0.60
N SER A 155 17.71 -8.03 0.95
CA SER A 155 18.19 -9.32 0.47
C SER A 155 17.05 -10.32 0.35
N MET A 156 17.21 -11.31 -0.51
CA MET A 156 16.21 -12.36 -0.70
C MET A 156 16.88 -13.75 -0.66
N ALA A 157 16.29 -14.68 0.11
CA ALA A 157 16.75 -16.06 0.22
C ALA A 157 15.58 -17.05 0.22
N THR A 158 15.89 -18.32 -0.02
CA THR A 158 14.92 -19.43 0.03
C THR A 158 14.72 -19.97 1.44
N SER A 159 15.51 -19.49 2.40
CA SER A 159 15.44 -19.89 3.81
C SER A 159 15.59 -18.68 4.73
N LEU A 160 15.02 -18.77 5.92
CA LEU A 160 15.13 -17.78 7.00
C LEU A 160 16.47 -17.88 7.76
N ALA A 161 17.58 -18.03 7.05
CA ALA A 161 18.89 -18.04 7.67
C ALA A 161 19.32 -16.63 8.12
N LYS A 162 20.16 -16.55 9.18
CA LYS A 162 20.77 -15.29 9.66
C LYS A 162 21.52 -14.53 8.55
N GLN A 163 22.04 -15.22 7.54
CA GLN A 163 22.73 -14.60 6.40
C GLN A 163 21.82 -13.65 5.63
N LEU A 164 20.51 -13.92 5.56
CA LEU A 164 19.54 -13.06 4.90
C LEU A 164 19.56 -11.62 5.44
N VAL A 165 19.53 -11.45 6.77
CA VAL A 165 19.54 -10.13 7.42
C VAL A 165 20.93 -9.49 7.37
N ILE A 166 21.99 -10.29 7.42
CA ILE A 166 23.38 -9.81 7.30
C ILE A 166 23.62 -9.25 5.89
N ASP A 167 23.12 -9.88 4.85
CA ASP A 167 23.26 -9.43 3.47
C ASP A 167 22.46 -8.14 3.22
N ALA A 168 21.25 -8.03 3.78
CA ALA A 168 20.47 -6.79 3.73
C ALA A 168 21.20 -5.63 4.44
N LEU A 169 21.76 -5.88 5.63
CA LEU A 169 22.57 -4.91 6.34
C LEU A 169 23.84 -4.52 5.55
N ASN A 170 24.54 -5.49 4.97
CA ASN A 170 25.74 -5.25 4.18
C ASN A 170 25.45 -4.36 2.96
N MET A 171 24.35 -4.61 2.27
CA MET A 171 23.90 -3.76 1.17
C MET A 171 23.66 -2.30 1.64
N ALA A 172 22.96 -2.13 2.78
CA ALA A 172 22.73 -0.81 3.36
C ALA A 172 24.06 -0.10 3.72
N LEU A 173 24.99 -0.81 4.35
CA LEU A 173 26.30 -0.28 4.75
C LEU A 173 27.13 0.18 3.54
N VAL A 174 27.19 -0.64 2.48
CA VAL A 174 27.94 -0.29 1.25
C VAL A 174 27.31 0.91 0.56
N THR A 175 25.99 0.94 0.49
CA THR A 175 25.24 1.99 -0.22
C THR A 175 25.29 3.33 0.52
N ARG A 176 25.22 3.32 1.86
CA ARG A 176 25.00 4.53 2.67
C ARG A 176 26.24 4.99 3.43
N ARG A 177 27.14 4.08 3.81
CA ARG A 177 28.33 4.36 4.64
C ARG A 177 28.01 5.18 5.88
N PRO A 178 27.04 4.75 6.71
CA PRO A 178 26.55 5.54 7.84
C PRO A 178 27.60 5.69 8.93
N ARG A 179 27.41 6.68 9.82
CA ARG A 179 28.22 6.83 11.02
C ARG A 179 27.31 6.77 12.25
N GLY A 180 27.40 5.64 12.99
CA GLY A 180 26.67 5.47 14.25
C GLY A 180 25.16 5.37 14.11
N VAL A 181 24.66 4.81 13.00
CA VAL A 181 23.23 4.59 12.76
C VAL A 181 22.64 3.60 13.78
N ILE A 182 21.43 3.87 14.24
CA ILE A 182 20.65 2.90 15.02
C ILE A 182 19.94 1.96 14.01
N HIS A 183 20.14 0.64 14.18
CA HIS A 183 19.42 -0.39 13.42
C HIS A 183 18.40 -1.03 14.35
N HIS A 184 17.14 -0.71 14.16
CA HIS A 184 16.03 -1.22 14.95
C HIS A 184 15.32 -2.36 14.22
N SER A 185 15.08 -3.46 14.93
CA SER A 185 14.36 -4.64 14.41
C SER A 185 13.47 -5.24 15.49
N ASP A 186 12.63 -6.18 15.10
CA ASP A 186 11.99 -7.09 16.05
C ASP A 186 13.02 -8.01 16.72
N GLN A 187 12.54 -8.83 17.67
CA GLN A 187 13.37 -9.81 18.41
C GLN A 187 13.49 -11.14 17.68
N GLY A 188 13.41 -11.16 16.36
CA GLY A 188 13.57 -12.38 15.57
C GLY A 188 14.94 -13.04 15.78
N SER A 189 14.99 -14.37 15.73
CA SER A 189 16.23 -15.16 15.96
C SER A 189 17.38 -14.79 15.02
N GLN A 190 17.09 -14.25 13.86
CA GLN A 190 18.07 -13.78 12.87
C GLN A 190 18.82 -12.54 13.39
N TYR A 191 18.10 -11.58 13.99
CA TYR A 191 18.65 -10.34 14.52
C TYR A 191 19.34 -10.51 15.87
N THR A 192 18.94 -11.52 16.66
CA THR A 192 19.58 -11.85 17.95
C THR A 192 20.83 -12.74 17.80
N SER A 193 21.19 -13.13 16.57
CA SER A 193 22.35 -13.98 16.31
C SER A 193 23.67 -13.28 16.64
N ILE A 194 24.66 -14.06 17.13
CA ILE A 194 25.99 -13.54 17.49
C ILE A 194 26.67 -12.89 16.28
N GLU A 195 26.53 -13.50 15.10
CA GLU A 195 27.13 -13.00 13.87
C GLU A 195 26.54 -11.67 13.43
N PHE A 196 25.21 -11.48 13.54
CA PHE A 196 24.58 -10.21 13.26
C PHE A 196 25.09 -9.13 14.23
N GLY A 197 25.11 -9.43 15.53
CA GLY A 197 25.65 -8.51 16.55
C GLY A 197 27.12 -8.15 16.34
N ARG A 198 27.95 -9.12 15.90
CA ARG A 198 29.36 -8.86 15.53
C ARG A 198 29.43 -7.95 14.32
N ARG A 199 28.65 -8.22 13.27
CA ARG A 199 28.61 -7.41 12.06
C ARG A 199 28.21 -5.96 12.33
N CYS A 200 27.22 -5.74 13.22
CA CYS A 200 26.85 -4.39 13.68
C CYS A 200 28.02 -3.67 14.36
N ARG A 201 28.72 -4.34 15.30
CA ARG A 201 29.88 -3.74 15.99
C ARG A 201 30.99 -3.34 15.01
N ASP A 202 31.36 -4.26 14.11
CA ASP A 202 32.41 -4.03 13.10
C ASP A 202 32.10 -2.84 12.18
N ALA A 203 30.81 -2.57 11.96
CA ALA A 203 30.33 -1.46 11.13
C ALA A 203 29.97 -0.21 11.92
N SER A 204 30.18 -0.19 13.24
CA SER A 204 29.75 0.93 14.12
C SER A 204 28.23 1.21 14.03
N VAL A 205 27.44 0.18 13.81
CA VAL A 205 25.98 0.23 13.85
C VAL A 205 25.52 -0.09 15.26
N ARG A 206 24.56 0.65 15.75
CA ARG A 206 23.98 0.46 17.09
C ARG A 206 22.71 -0.39 16.96
N PRO A 207 22.75 -1.69 17.35
CA PRO A 207 21.53 -2.50 17.32
C PRO A 207 20.55 -2.04 18.39
N SER A 208 19.27 -2.01 18.03
CA SER A 208 18.13 -1.73 18.90
C SER A 208 17.04 -2.75 18.61
N MET A 209 16.34 -3.18 19.64
CA MET A 209 15.24 -4.14 19.50
C MET A 209 14.02 -3.63 20.26
N GLY A 210 12.86 -3.73 19.62
CA GLY A 210 11.59 -3.39 20.23
C GLY A 210 11.22 -4.27 21.42
N SER A 211 10.26 -3.84 22.21
CA SER A 211 9.72 -4.64 23.29
C SER A 211 8.90 -5.81 22.77
N VAL A 212 8.88 -6.93 23.52
CA VAL A 212 8.14 -8.14 23.12
C VAL A 212 6.66 -7.85 22.98
N GLY A 213 6.12 -7.94 21.76
CA GLY A 213 4.68 -7.86 21.49
C GLY A 213 4.14 -6.46 21.28
N ASP A 214 4.98 -5.44 21.07
CA ASP A 214 4.52 -4.11 20.70
C ASP A 214 4.37 -3.98 19.19
N ALA A 215 3.12 -3.90 18.73
CA ALA A 215 2.78 -3.73 17.31
C ALA A 215 3.22 -2.37 16.74
N TYR A 216 3.65 -1.42 17.57
CA TYR A 216 4.09 -0.10 17.10
C TYR A 216 5.58 -0.08 16.71
N ASP A 217 6.37 -1.03 17.21
CA ASP A 217 7.83 -1.04 17.05
C ASP A 217 8.27 -1.27 15.60
N ASN A 218 7.38 -1.76 14.71
CA ASN A 218 7.72 -2.01 13.30
C ASN A 218 6.73 -1.43 12.27
N ALA A 219 5.89 -0.48 12.69
CA ALA A 219 4.86 0.12 11.83
C ALA A 219 5.37 0.67 10.49
N MET A 220 6.66 1.05 10.40
CA MET A 220 7.26 1.53 9.17
C MET A 220 7.51 0.40 8.16
N CYS A 221 8.09 -0.72 8.59
CA CYS A 221 8.28 -1.89 7.76
C CYS A 221 6.94 -2.52 7.40
N GLU A 222 6.00 -2.61 8.34
CA GLU A 222 4.63 -3.05 8.06
C GLU A 222 3.96 -2.20 6.99
N SER A 223 4.13 -0.87 7.03
CA SER A 223 3.61 0.04 6.00
C SER A 223 4.26 -0.20 4.64
N PHE A 224 5.56 -0.54 4.60
CA PHE A 224 6.24 -0.92 3.37
C PHE A 224 5.71 -2.27 2.86
N PHE A 225 5.61 -3.29 3.71
CA PHE A 225 5.12 -4.60 3.31
C PHE A 225 3.67 -4.56 2.82
N ALA A 226 2.80 -3.81 3.49
CA ALA A 226 1.45 -3.58 3.01
C ALA A 226 1.42 -2.88 1.63
N THR A 227 2.39 -1.99 1.38
CA THR A 227 2.55 -1.35 0.06
C THR A 227 3.02 -2.37 -0.98
N LEU A 228 4.05 -3.17 -0.66
CA LEU A 228 4.56 -4.23 -1.52
C LEU A 228 3.46 -5.22 -1.87
N GLU A 229 2.68 -5.63 -0.89
CA GLU A 229 1.56 -6.56 -1.07
C GLU A 229 0.50 -5.98 -1.99
N CYS A 230 -0.11 -4.84 -1.63
CA CYS A 230 -1.20 -4.25 -2.40
C CYS A 230 -0.79 -3.79 -3.81
N GLU A 231 0.43 -3.22 -3.94
CA GLU A 231 0.85 -2.60 -5.20
C GLU A 231 1.59 -3.58 -6.12
N LEU A 232 2.06 -4.73 -5.59
CA LEU A 232 2.79 -5.74 -6.35
C LEU A 232 2.24 -7.15 -6.15
N LEU A 233 2.33 -7.74 -4.95
CA LEU A 233 2.12 -9.18 -4.74
C LEU A 233 0.69 -9.63 -5.02
N ASP A 234 -0.32 -8.86 -4.62
CA ASP A 234 -1.74 -9.13 -4.91
C ASP A 234 -2.06 -9.14 -6.42
N ARG A 235 -1.19 -8.52 -7.22
CA ARG A 235 -1.38 -8.30 -8.66
C ARG A 235 -0.51 -9.21 -9.52
N CYS A 236 0.37 -10.00 -8.90
CA CYS A 236 1.29 -10.91 -9.57
C CYS A 236 1.10 -12.34 -9.05
N ARG A 237 1.43 -13.31 -9.89
CA ARG A 237 1.52 -14.73 -9.52
C ARG A 237 2.86 -15.24 -10.04
N PHE A 238 3.79 -15.50 -9.13
CA PHE A 238 5.14 -15.92 -9.49
C PHE A 238 5.24 -17.43 -9.65
N LYS A 239 5.70 -17.88 -10.80
CA LYS A 239 5.96 -19.30 -11.03
C LYS A 239 7.27 -19.73 -10.37
N THR A 240 8.28 -18.87 -10.42
CA THR A 240 9.61 -19.16 -9.91
C THR A 240 10.09 -18.08 -8.94
N GLN A 241 11.01 -18.45 -8.06
CA GLN A 241 11.68 -17.51 -7.15
C GLN A 241 12.55 -16.50 -7.91
N THR A 242 13.10 -16.86 -9.07
CA THR A 242 13.88 -15.95 -9.93
C THR A 242 13.01 -14.85 -10.51
N GLU A 243 11.80 -15.19 -10.96
CA GLU A 243 10.81 -14.21 -11.42
C GLU A 243 10.43 -13.25 -10.30
N ALA A 244 10.14 -13.77 -9.10
CA ALA A 244 9.81 -12.97 -7.92
C ALA A 244 10.97 -12.02 -7.56
N ARG A 245 12.23 -12.51 -7.53
CA ARG A 245 13.42 -11.69 -7.26
C ARG A 245 13.52 -10.51 -8.21
N ARG A 246 13.42 -10.76 -9.51
CA ARG A 246 13.51 -9.70 -10.53
C ARG A 246 12.40 -8.66 -10.36
N THR A 247 11.17 -9.11 -10.16
CA THR A 247 10.01 -8.22 -10.06
C THR A 247 10.05 -7.37 -8.78
N VAL A 248 10.50 -7.93 -7.65
CA VAL A 248 10.69 -7.19 -6.40
C VAL A 248 11.85 -6.20 -6.52
N PHE A 249 12.96 -6.59 -7.15
CA PHE A 249 14.06 -5.68 -7.47
C PHE A 249 13.56 -4.46 -8.27
N GLU A 250 12.84 -4.70 -9.37
CA GLU A 250 12.26 -3.65 -10.20
C GLU A 250 11.26 -2.77 -9.44
N PHE A 251 10.54 -3.37 -8.47
CA PHE A 251 9.64 -2.62 -7.62
C PHE A 251 10.40 -1.69 -6.66
N ILE A 252 11.41 -2.20 -5.96
CA ILE A 252 12.15 -1.41 -4.96
C ILE A 252 13.00 -0.33 -5.66
N GLU A 253 13.87 -0.72 -6.61
CA GLU A 253 14.86 0.17 -7.20
C GLU A 253 14.31 0.99 -8.38
N GLY A 254 13.39 0.45 -9.14
CA GLY A 254 12.82 1.12 -10.31
C GLY A 254 11.60 1.98 -10.01
N PHE A 255 10.88 1.69 -8.93
CA PHE A 255 9.62 2.39 -8.63
C PHE A 255 9.55 2.94 -7.20
N TYR A 256 9.66 2.09 -6.16
CA TYR A 256 9.43 2.50 -4.78
C TYR A 256 10.39 3.63 -4.33
N ASN A 257 11.68 3.40 -4.44
CA ASN A 257 12.68 4.38 -4.03
C ASN A 257 12.69 5.66 -4.89
N PRO A 258 12.70 5.59 -6.24
CA PRO A 258 12.89 6.80 -7.06
C PRO A 258 11.59 7.52 -7.43
N ARG A 259 10.42 6.86 -7.38
CA ARG A 259 9.20 7.40 -7.99
C ARG A 259 7.99 7.40 -7.08
N ARG A 260 7.88 6.39 -6.18
CA ARG A 260 6.66 6.23 -5.40
C ARG A 260 6.46 7.39 -4.43
N ARG A 261 5.31 8.07 -4.55
CA ARG A 261 4.95 9.20 -3.68
C ARG A 261 4.43 8.72 -2.33
N HIS A 262 4.95 9.30 -1.25
CA HIS A 262 4.59 9.02 0.13
C HIS A 262 3.94 10.22 0.78
N SER A 263 2.71 10.03 1.31
CA SER A 263 1.97 11.10 2.00
C SER A 263 2.68 11.62 3.24
N SER A 264 3.39 10.73 3.97
CA SER A 264 4.12 11.08 5.19
C SER A 264 5.32 12.01 4.97
N ILE A 265 5.84 12.09 3.75
CA ILE A 265 6.97 12.94 3.36
C ILE A 265 6.58 13.93 2.26
N GLY A 266 5.36 14.49 2.36
CA GLY A 266 4.89 15.54 1.46
C GLY A 266 4.67 15.11 0.01
N TYR A 267 4.31 13.87 -0.22
CA TYR A 267 4.12 13.29 -1.56
C TYR A 267 5.38 13.34 -2.43
N LEU A 268 6.56 13.37 -1.84
CA LEU A 268 7.82 13.14 -2.55
C LEU A 268 8.12 11.63 -2.63
N SER A 269 8.98 11.23 -3.56
CA SER A 269 9.61 9.93 -3.51
C SER A 269 10.69 9.91 -2.42
N PRO A 270 11.08 8.73 -1.88
CA PRO A 270 12.18 8.64 -0.93
C PRO A 270 13.46 9.33 -1.39
N ILE A 271 13.88 9.08 -2.63
CA ILE A 271 15.09 9.70 -3.20
C ILE A 271 14.93 11.21 -3.35
N ASP A 272 13.79 11.71 -3.83
CA ASP A 272 13.58 13.15 -4.00
C ASP A 272 13.49 13.86 -2.65
N TYR A 273 12.97 13.19 -1.62
CA TYR A 273 12.93 13.72 -0.26
C TYR A 273 14.36 13.92 0.30
N GLU A 274 15.24 12.91 0.15
CA GLU A 274 16.66 13.03 0.53
C GLU A 274 17.38 14.12 -0.27
N ARG A 275 17.18 14.17 -1.59
CA ARG A 275 17.78 15.22 -2.45
C ARG A 275 17.40 16.62 -2.00
N ARG A 276 16.11 16.82 -1.66
CA ARG A 276 15.62 18.11 -1.17
C ARG A 276 16.28 18.47 0.17
N HIS A 277 16.41 17.52 1.09
CA HIS A 277 17.07 17.71 2.36
C HIS A 277 18.55 18.09 2.18
N HIS A 278 19.27 17.38 1.32
CA HIS A 278 20.67 17.72 1.00
C HIS A 278 20.81 19.10 0.36
N ALA A 279 19.94 19.46 -0.58
CA ALA A 279 19.96 20.77 -1.21
C ALA A 279 19.73 21.90 -0.20
N ALA A 280 18.82 21.71 0.76
CA ALA A 280 18.56 22.68 1.83
C ALA A 280 19.73 22.79 2.81
N ALA A 281 20.45 21.71 3.10
CA ALA A 281 21.63 21.71 3.95
C ALA A 281 22.83 22.43 3.30
N VAL A 282 22.98 22.34 1.96
CA VAL A 282 24.05 23.00 1.21
C VAL A 282 23.77 24.49 0.99
N ASN A 283 22.50 24.87 0.84
CA ASN A 283 22.12 26.27 0.61
C ASN A 283 20.90 26.65 1.47
N PRO A 284 21.11 26.98 2.76
CA PRO A 284 20.00 27.27 3.68
C PRO A 284 19.18 28.52 3.28
N ASN A 285 19.71 29.41 2.44
CA ASN A 285 18.99 30.57 1.95
C ASN A 285 18.20 30.36 0.64
N ALA A 286 18.37 29.22 -0.03
CA ALA A 286 17.74 28.98 -1.34
C ALA A 286 16.27 28.53 -1.26
N HIS A 287 15.74 28.19 -0.08
CA HIS A 287 14.36 27.72 0.02
C HIS A 287 13.69 28.14 1.34
N LYS A 288 13.11 29.35 1.34
CA LYS A 288 11.79 29.46 1.99
C LYS A 288 10.82 28.73 1.04
N PRO A 289 10.23 27.59 1.40
CA PRO A 289 9.22 26.97 0.56
C PRO A 289 8.09 27.98 0.40
N ALA A 290 7.76 28.30 -0.83
CA ALA A 290 6.51 29.01 -1.09
C ALA A 290 5.41 28.26 -0.35
N ALA A 291 4.66 28.97 0.49
CA ALA A 291 3.63 28.48 1.40
C ALA A 291 2.39 27.90 0.68
N VAL A 292 2.59 27.08 -0.36
CA VAL A 292 1.52 26.48 -1.18
C VAL A 292 1.07 25.12 -0.66
N LEU A 293 1.79 24.50 0.28
CA LEU A 293 1.43 23.17 0.80
C LEU A 293 0.95 23.16 2.28
N ALA A 294 0.91 24.31 2.96
CA ALA A 294 0.44 24.40 4.33
C ALA A 294 -1.09 24.40 4.49
N ALA A 295 -1.87 24.24 3.41
CA ALA A 295 -3.32 24.25 3.45
C ALA A 295 -4.01 22.88 3.41
N VAL A 296 -3.25 21.79 3.46
CA VAL A 296 -3.81 20.48 3.79
C VAL A 296 -3.56 20.22 5.28
N LYS A 297 -4.20 21.03 6.14
CA LYS A 297 -4.38 20.68 7.55
C LYS A 297 -5.16 19.38 7.61
N ASP A 298 -4.56 18.41 8.23
CA ASP A 298 -5.16 17.16 8.67
C ASP A 298 -6.49 17.44 9.38
N LYS A 299 -7.59 17.25 8.67
CA LYS A 299 -8.81 16.89 9.34
C LYS A 299 -8.75 15.38 9.52
N PRO A 300 -8.74 14.87 10.75
CA PRO A 300 -8.86 13.45 10.95
C PRO A 300 -10.13 12.99 10.24
N PHE A 301 -10.02 11.96 9.43
CA PHE A 301 -11.17 11.26 8.86
C PHE A 301 -12.00 10.76 10.04
N GLY A 302 -13.07 11.49 10.36
CA GLY A 302 -14.05 11.07 11.34
C GLY A 302 -14.56 9.70 10.96
N ARG A 303 -14.52 8.77 11.92
CA ARG A 303 -15.24 7.51 11.83
C ARG A 303 -16.66 7.80 11.39
N PRO A 304 -17.27 7.03 10.47
CA PRO A 304 -18.69 7.10 10.26
C PRO A 304 -19.35 6.66 11.58
N GLN A 305 -19.91 7.61 12.29
CA GLN A 305 -20.88 7.33 13.35
C GLN A 305 -22.08 6.68 12.66
N VAL A 306 -22.35 5.44 13.02
CA VAL A 306 -23.64 4.82 12.85
C VAL A 306 -24.57 5.55 13.83
N GLY A 307 -25.15 6.64 13.37
CA GLY A 307 -26.16 7.41 14.09
C GLY A 307 -27.53 6.91 13.69
N ALA A 308 -28.25 6.44 14.69
CA ALA A 308 -29.67 6.13 14.67
C ALA A 308 -30.46 7.26 14.00
N VAL A 309 -31.18 6.93 12.94
CA VAL A 309 -32.27 7.78 12.46
C VAL A 309 -33.55 7.24 13.07
N LEU A 310 -34.01 7.98 14.06
CA LEU A 310 -35.34 7.85 14.65
C LEU A 310 -36.42 8.24 13.61
N ASP A 311 -37.43 7.42 13.61
CA ASP A 311 -38.79 7.56 13.14
C ASP A 311 -39.31 8.96 12.84
N ARG A 312 -39.91 9.14 11.67
CA ARG A 312 -41.21 9.83 11.58
C ARG A 312 -42.06 9.27 10.43
N HIS A 313 -43.11 8.59 10.84
CA HIS A 313 -44.45 8.50 10.28
C HIS A 313 -44.66 8.57 8.75
N CYS A 314 -45.06 7.46 8.19
CA CYS A 314 -46.33 7.46 7.43
C CYS A 314 -46.99 6.10 7.48
N ALA A 315 -48.09 6.05 8.19
CA ALA A 315 -49.02 4.93 8.27
C ALA A 315 -49.74 4.76 6.94
N ARG A 316 -49.88 3.53 6.47
CA ARG A 316 -51.08 2.95 5.91
C ARG A 316 -50.98 1.44 5.74
N GLN A 317 -51.98 0.82 6.31
CA GLN A 317 -52.22 -0.62 6.39
C GLN A 317 -52.95 -1.17 5.13
N PRO A 318 -53.47 -2.42 5.17
CA PRO A 318 -52.87 -3.65 4.63
C PRO A 318 -53.78 -4.28 3.57
N HIS A 319 -53.30 -5.29 2.86
CA HIS A 319 -54.21 -6.33 2.29
C HIS A 319 -53.57 -7.72 2.24
N HIS A 320 -54.36 -8.62 2.75
CA HIS A 320 -54.31 -10.08 2.84
C HIS A 320 -54.04 -10.86 1.56
N ARG A 321 -53.39 -12.01 1.69
CA ARG A 321 -53.82 -13.42 1.43
C ARG A 321 -52.55 -14.25 1.16
N ALA A 322 -52.21 -15.25 1.98
CA ALA A 322 -52.72 -16.62 2.16
C ALA A 322 -52.35 -17.60 1.03
N GLY A 323 -51.69 -18.70 1.43
CA GLY A 323 -51.53 -19.96 0.69
C GLY A 323 -50.13 -20.54 0.85
N ARG A 324 -49.86 -21.40 1.85
CA ARG A 324 -49.89 -22.86 1.92
C ARG A 324 -48.97 -23.57 0.93
N ASP A 325 -48.00 -24.24 1.46
CA ASP A 325 -47.60 -25.64 1.58
C ASP A 325 -46.07 -25.72 1.60
N GLY A 326 -45.36 -26.19 2.56
CA GLY A 326 -45.47 -27.48 3.24
C GLY A 326 -44.64 -28.54 2.53
N ARG A 327 -43.32 -28.69 2.92
CA ARG A 327 -42.71 -30.02 3.07
C ARG A 327 -41.35 -29.96 3.79
N MET A 328 -41.25 -30.94 4.66
CA MET A 328 -40.25 -31.26 5.66
C MET A 328 -38.84 -31.55 5.07
N ALA A 329 -37.83 -31.25 5.89
CA ALA A 329 -36.50 -31.84 5.80
C ALA A 329 -36.44 -33.18 6.55
N PRO A 330 -35.56 -34.11 6.16
CA PRO A 330 -35.08 -35.15 7.06
C PRO A 330 -33.65 -34.89 7.57
N PRO A 331 -33.27 -35.52 8.72
CA PRO A 331 -32.15 -35.15 9.55
C PRO A 331 -30.91 -36.01 9.33
N GLY A 332 -29.75 -35.47 9.77
CA GLY A 332 -28.70 -36.25 10.39
C GLY A 332 -27.57 -36.76 9.51
N ALA A 333 -26.36 -36.22 9.72
CA ALA A 333 -25.11 -36.98 9.73
C ALA A 333 -24.06 -36.27 10.56
N GLU A 334 -23.66 -36.92 11.64
CA GLU A 334 -22.57 -36.53 12.53
C GLU A 334 -21.17 -36.72 11.87
N PRO A 335 -20.13 -36.01 12.35
CA PRO A 335 -18.77 -36.18 11.83
C PRO A 335 -18.07 -37.36 12.52
N LYS A 336 -17.50 -38.25 11.72
CA LYS A 336 -16.63 -39.34 12.17
C LYS A 336 -15.22 -38.83 12.56
N ASN A 337 -14.90 -39.08 13.81
CA ASN A 337 -13.56 -39.12 14.40
C ASN A 337 -12.69 -40.13 13.63
N VAL A 338 -11.49 -39.71 13.23
CA VAL A 338 -10.43 -40.65 12.82
C VAL A 338 -9.22 -40.43 13.72
N SER A 339 -8.96 -41.47 14.46
CA SER A 339 -7.88 -41.65 15.43
C SER A 339 -6.47 -41.66 14.83
N LYS A 340 -5.55 -41.18 15.67
CA LYS A 340 -4.10 -41.36 15.58
C LYS A 340 -3.71 -42.82 15.30
N GLN A 341 -2.80 -43.04 14.37
CA GLN A 341 -1.88 -44.16 14.38
C GLN A 341 -0.45 -43.66 14.22
N GLU A 342 0.31 -43.86 15.28
CA GLU A 342 1.78 -43.83 15.32
C GLU A 342 2.31 -44.96 14.43
N ALA A 343 3.28 -44.65 13.57
CA ALA A 343 4.10 -45.65 12.91
C ALA A 343 5.57 -45.40 13.22
N ASN A 344 6.10 -46.26 14.05
CA ASN A 344 7.48 -46.56 14.40
C ASN A 344 8.34 -46.75 13.15
N MET A 345 9.52 -46.13 13.10
CA MET A 345 10.58 -46.46 12.18
C MET A 345 11.75 -47.09 12.94
N PRO A 346 12.35 -48.15 12.47
CA PRO A 346 13.60 -48.67 13.02
C PRO A 346 14.82 -48.02 12.34
N SER A 347 15.82 -47.77 13.17
CA SER A 347 17.21 -47.51 12.79
C SER A 347 17.83 -48.76 12.12
N ASP A 348 18.64 -48.58 11.06
CA ASP A 348 19.99 -49.11 10.94
C ASP A 348 20.55 -49.08 9.51
N GLN A 349 21.87 -48.82 9.45
CA GLN A 349 22.90 -49.12 8.45
C GLN A 349 23.14 -48.08 7.35
N ILE A 350 24.21 -47.28 7.50
CA ILE A 350 25.64 -47.47 7.14
C ILE A 350 25.84 -47.81 5.63
N VAL A 351 26.32 -46.90 4.86
CA VAL A 351 27.65 -46.74 4.24
C VAL A 351 27.80 -45.30 3.75
#